data_c80f94fb038e6c80d92d1882d209a815
#
_entry.id   c80f94fb038e6c80d92d1882d209a815
#
_cell.length_a   1.000
_cell.length_b   1.000
_cell.length_c   1.000
_cell.angle_alpha   90.00
_cell.angle_beta   90.00
_cell.angle_gamma   90.00
#
_symmetry.space_group_name_H-M   'P 1'
#
loop_
_entity.id
_entity.type
_entity.pdbx_description
1 polymer ?
#
loop_
_entity_poly.entity_id
_entity_poly.type
_entity_poly.pdbx_seq_one_letter_code
_entity_poly.pdbx_strand_id
1 'polypeptide(L)'
;MIRSKELMGINVVSRMSGRRLGKVCGVDYRPGEKWIRGLIVETGGLRRSRRYLRRADIALLGTHVVMTDGPLRVLPAQASCPSAVYTPDGQLWGRISALQIDPATAQVGQAEVQVSLFEDLAHGCRVVQASTDLAIRD
;
A
#
# COMPACT_ATOMS: atom_id res chain seq x y z
N MET A 1 -2.14 13.79 2.12
CA MET A 1 -1.66 12.40 2.08
C MET A 1 -2.73 11.43 2.53
N ILE A 2 -2.82 10.31 1.88
CA ILE A 2 -3.72 9.22 2.26
C ILE A 2 -2.85 8.14 2.91
N ARG A 3 -3.32 7.60 4.03
CA ARG A 3 -2.65 6.46 4.67
C ARG A 3 -3.12 5.17 4.00
N SER A 4 -2.20 4.24 3.79
CA SER A 4 -2.54 2.95 3.16
C SER A 4 -3.67 2.21 3.88
N LYS A 5 -3.76 2.35 5.20
CA LYS A 5 -4.87 1.78 5.99
C LYS A 5 -6.23 2.31 5.56
N GLU A 6 -6.30 3.57 5.17
CA GLU A 6 -7.55 4.20 4.76
C GLU A 6 -8.03 3.69 3.40
N LEU A 7 -7.14 3.13 2.60
CA LEU A 7 -7.49 2.55 1.31
C LEU A 7 -8.13 1.17 1.44
N MET A 8 -7.89 0.48 2.54
CA MET A 8 -8.42 -0.87 2.73
C MET A 8 -9.95 -0.86 2.76
N GLY A 9 -10.56 -1.70 1.93
CA GLY A 9 -12.00 -1.80 1.82
C GLY A 9 -12.67 -0.76 0.91
N ILE A 10 -11.91 0.18 0.34
CA ILE A 10 -12.45 1.17 -0.56
C ILE A 10 -12.82 0.54 -1.90
N ASN A 11 -13.96 0.94 -2.45
CA ASN A 11 -14.42 0.44 -3.74
C ASN A 11 -13.52 0.90 -4.87
N VAL A 12 -13.22 -0.02 -5.77
CA VAL A 12 -12.54 0.25 -7.04
C VAL A 12 -13.59 0.27 -8.14
N VAL A 13 -13.66 1.38 -8.87
CA VAL A 13 -14.71 1.64 -9.85
C VAL A 13 -14.04 1.98 -11.18
N SER A 14 -14.57 1.43 -12.27
CA SER A 14 -14.16 1.81 -13.60
C SER A 14 -14.63 3.24 -13.90
N ARG A 15 -13.71 4.12 -14.25
CA ARG A 15 -14.05 5.49 -14.62
C ARG A 15 -14.92 5.54 -15.88
N MET A 16 -14.69 4.61 -16.80
CA MET A 16 -15.42 4.58 -18.08
C MET A 16 -16.87 4.12 -17.93
N SER A 17 -17.11 3.10 -17.13
CA SER A 17 -18.42 2.48 -17.02
C SER A 17 -19.17 2.81 -15.73
N GLY A 18 -18.48 3.32 -14.72
CA GLY A 18 -19.02 3.53 -13.38
C GLY A 18 -19.28 2.24 -12.60
N ARG A 19 -18.86 1.09 -13.14
CA ARG A 19 -19.10 -0.20 -12.49
C ARG A 19 -18.06 -0.45 -11.42
N ARG A 20 -18.52 -1.00 -10.30
CA ARG A 20 -17.65 -1.46 -9.23
C ARG A 20 -16.93 -2.74 -9.67
N LEU A 21 -15.61 -2.73 -9.55
CA LEU A 21 -14.77 -3.88 -9.94
C LEU A 21 -14.35 -4.72 -8.73
N GLY A 22 -14.29 -4.12 -7.57
CA GLY A 22 -13.88 -4.79 -6.35
C GLY A 22 -13.57 -3.83 -5.23
N LYS A 23 -12.81 -4.28 -4.25
CA LYS A 23 -12.36 -3.49 -3.10
C LYS A 23 -10.86 -3.60 -2.95
N VAL A 24 -10.22 -2.52 -2.53
CA VAL A 24 -8.80 -2.54 -2.21
C VAL A 24 -8.59 -3.44 -0.99
N CYS A 25 -7.67 -4.39 -1.11
CA CYS A 25 -7.28 -5.27 0.00
C CYS A 25 -5.78 -5.24 0.29
N GLY A 26 -5.01 -4.52 -0.50
CA GLY A 26 -3.59 -4.39 -0.25
C GLY A 26 -2.93 -3.35 -1.14
N VAL A 27 -1.71 -3.01 -0.78
CA VAL A 27 -0.86 -2.09 -1.53
C VAL A 27 0.40 -2.84 -1.92
N ASP A 28 0.80 -2.73 -3.18
CA ASP A 28 2.06 -3.29 -3.65
C ASP A 28 3.13 -2.21 -3.58
N TYR A 29 4.05 -2.35 -2.64
CA TYR A 29 5.12 -1.39 -2.43
C TYR A 29 6.41 -2.09 -2.04
N ARG A 30 7.52 -1.64 -2.59
CA ARG A 30 8.86 -2.08 -2.19
C ARG A 30 9.61 -0.95 -1.49
N PRO A 31 10.20 -1.21 -0.33
CA PRO A 31 11.02 -0.22 0.37
C PRO A 31 12.09 0.36 -0.53
N GLY A 32 12.30 1.66 -0.43
CA GLY A 32 13.26 2.37 -1.26
C GLY A 32 12.71 2.93 -2.56
N GLU A 33 11.54 2.48 -3.00
CA GLU A 33 10.89 3.03 -4.18
C GLU A 33 10.09 4.28 -3.83
N LYS A 34 9.98 5.21 -4.78
CA LYS A 34 9.24 6.46 -4.56
C LYS A 34 7.73 6.28 -4.63
N TRP A 35 7.26 5.35 -5.45
CA TRP A 35 5.84 5.16 -5.72
C TRP A 35 5.39 3.77 -5.31
N ILE A 36 4.11 3.64 -4.99
CA ILE A 36 3.52 2.32 -4.95
C ILE A 36 3.55 1.74 -6.36
N ARG A 37 3.66 0.43 -6.46
CA ARG A 37 3.61 -0.26 -7.76
C ARG A 37 2.18 -0.46 -8.22
N GLY A 38 1.28 -0.67 -7.30
CA GLY A 38 -0.12 -0.88 -7.58
C GLY A 38 -0.92 -1.19 -6.33
N LEU A 39 -2.17 -1.53 -6.55
CA LEU A 39 -3.09 -1.93 -5.49
C LEU A 39 -3.56 -3.36 -5.75
N ILE A 40 -3.73 -4.10 -4.67
CA ILE A 40 -4.32 -5.43 -4.72
C ILE A 40 -5.81 -5.26 -4.50
N VAL A 41 -6.62 -5.79 -5.41
CA VAL A 41 -8.06 -5.62 -5.43
C VAL A 41 -8.73 -6.99 -5.28
N GLU A 42 -9.57 -7.11 -4.26
CA GLU A 42 -10.39 -8.29 -4.08
C GLU A 42 -11.65 -8.12 -4.92
N THR A 43 -11.83 -9.02 -5.88
CA THR A 43 -13.03 -9.08 -6.71
C THR A 43 -13.98 -10.10 -6.09
N GLY A 44 -15.27 -9.76 -6.10
CA GLY A 44 -16.20 -10.49 -5.28
C GLY A 44 -17.28 -11.24 -6.00
N GLY A 45 -18.08 -11.92 -5.29
CA GLY A 45 -19.13 -12.82 -5.61
C GLY A 45 -18.93 -14.08 -4.79
N LEU A 46 -19.41 -15.19 -5.30
CA LEU A 46 -19.25 -16.49 -4.65
C LEU A 46 -17.80 -16.96 -4.62
N ARG A 47 -17.01 -16.51 -5.58
CA ARG A 47 -15.58 -16.80 -5.63
C ARG A 47 -14.81 -15.51 -5.50
N ARG A 48 -14.18 -15.34 -4.36
CA ARG A 48 -13.28 -14.21 -4.15
C ARG A 48 -11.97 -14.48 -4.86
N SER A 49 -11.52 -13.52 -5.65
CA SER A 49 -10.21 -13.57 -6.26
C SER A 49 -9.49 -12.25 -6.04
N ARG A 50 -8.17 -12.28 -6.12
CA ARG A 50 -7.35 -11.09 -6.03
C ARG A 50 -6.83 -10.73 -7.40
N ARG A 51 -7.01 -9.48 -7.77
CA ARG A 51 -6.55 -8.92 -9.03
C ARG A 51 -5.64 -7.76 -8.73
N TYR A 52 -5.07 -7.19 -9.76
CA TYR A 52 -4.07 -6.14 -9.62
C TYR A 52 -4.46 -4.89 -10.39
N LEU A 53 -4.38 -3.75 -9.70
CA LEU A 53 -4.51 -2.44 -10.33
C LEU A 53 -3.14 -1.79 -10.31
N ARG A 54 -2.48 -1.76 -11.46
CA ARG A 54 -1.16 -1.14 -11.56
C ARG A 54 -1.27 0.37 -11.45
N ARG A 55 -0.22 1.00 -10.94
CA ARG A 55 -0.19 2.45 -10.71
C ARG A 55 -0.57 3.24 -11.98
N ALA A 56 -0.09 2.83 -13.14
CA ALA A 56 -0.37 3.52 -14.40
C ALA A 56 -1.86 3.57 -14.75
N ASP A 57 -2.66 2.65 -14.25
CA ASP A 57 -4.09 2.57 -14.51
C ASP A 57 -4.93 3.26 -13.45
N ILE A 58 -4.34 3.79 -12.39
CA ILE A 58 -5.08 4.53 -11.36
C ILE A 58 -5.41 5.92 -11.90
N ALA A 59 -6.70 6.18 -12.07
CA ALA A 59 -7.19 7.49 -12.51
C ALA A 59 -7.44 8.43 -11.34
N LEU A 60 -7.90 7.89 -10.21
CA LEU A 60 -8.17 8.64 -9.00
C LEU A 60 -7.90 7.77 -7.79
N LEU A 61 -7.10 8.29 -6.87
CA LEU A 61 -6.82 7.65 -5.60
C LEU A 61 -7.49 8.49 -4.50
N GLY A 62 -8.73 8.14 -4.17
CA GLY A 62 -9.53 8.92 -3.23
C GLY A 62 -9.76 8.21 -1.90
N THR A 63 -10.34 8.94 -0.95
CA THR A 63 -10.67 8.40 0.37
C THR A 63 -11.99 7.62 0.40
N HIS A 64 -12.80 7.76 -0.64
CA HIS A 64 -14.09 7.05 -0.74
C HIS A 64 -14.17 6.13 -1.93
N VAL A 65 -13.34 6.35 -2.94
CA VAL A 65 -13.35 5.56 -4.16
C VAL A 65 -11.98 5.61 -4.80
N VAL A 66 -11.58 4.50 -5.41
CA VAL A 66 -10.43 4.43 -6.32
C VAL A 66 -11.00 4.21 -7.71
N MET A 67 -10.62 5.06 -8.65
CA MET A 67 -11.06 4.92 -10.04
C MET A 67 -9.92 4.40 -10.92
N THR A 68 -10.26 3.52 -11.84
CA THR A 68 -9.31 2.96 -12.79
C THR A 68 -9.67 3.31 -14.22
N ASP A 69 -8.65 3.58 -15.04
CA ASP A 69 -8.79 3.79 -16.47
C ASP A 69 -8.65 2.51 -17.28
N GLY A 70 -8.10 1.47 -16.68
CA GLY A 70 -7.85 0.22 -17.37
C GLY A 70 -8.49 -0.97 -16.67
N PRO A 71 -8.38 -2.15 -17.25
CA PRO A 71 -8.87 -3.37 -16.62
C PRO A 71 -7.98 -3.78 -15.45
N LEU A 72 -8.54 -4.52 -14.51
CA LEU A 72 -7.75 -5.20 -13.51
C LEU A 72 -6.92 -6.29 -14.18
N ARG A 73 -5.71 -6.48 -13.68
CA ARG A 73 -4.76 -7.42 -14.25
C ARG A 73 -4.53 -8.60 -13.33
N VAL A 74 -3.83 -9.59 -13.83
CA VAL A 74 -3.40 -10.73 -13.02
C VAL A 74 -2.46 -10.23 -11.92
N LEU A 75 -2.69 -10.72 -10.71
CA LEU A 75 -1.87 -10.34 -9.56
C LEU A 75 -0.45 -10.87 -9.73
N PRO A 76 0.57 -10.01 -9.71
CA PRO A 76 1.95 -10.47 -9.71
C PRO A 76 2.25 -11.33 -8.48
N ALA A 77 3.04 -12.37 -8.64
CA ALA A 77 3.36 -13.29 -7.55
C ALA A 77 4.06 -12.62 -6.36
N GLN A 78 4.74 -11.51 -6.63
CA GLN A 78 5.51 -10.79 -5.61
C GLN A 78 4.82 -9.54 -5.10
N ALA A 79 3.57 -9.31 -5.49
CA ALA A 79 2.83 -8.13 -5.06
C ALA A 79 2.55 -8.20 -3.57
N SER A 80 3.10 -7.26 -2.83
CA SER A 80 2.93 -7.18 -1.39
C SER A 80 3.40 -5.83 -0.85
N CYS A 81 3.03 -5.54 0.38
CA CYS A 81 3.64 -4.47 1.16
C CYS A 81 4.43 -5.13 2.29
N PRO A 82 5.71 -4.83 2.44
CA PRO A 82 6.46 -5.39 3.55
C PRO A 82 5.86 -4.93 4.87
N SER A 83 5.72 -5.85 5.79
CA SER A 83 5.19 -5.56 7.12
C SER A 83 6.28 -5.37 8.17
N ALA A 84 7.53 -5.69 7.82
CA ALA A 84 8.63 -5.64 8.77
C ALA A 84 9.84 -4.95 8.15
N VAL A 85 10.58 -4.23 8.99
CA VAL A 85 11.82 -3.54 8.62
C VAL A 85 12.93 -4.09 9.50
N TYR A 86 14.03 -4.46 8.88
CA TYR A 86 15.17 -5.06 9.56
C TYR A 86 16.39 -4.15 9.53
N THR A 87 17.23 -4.28 10.53
CA THR A 87 18.55 -3.66 10.53
C THR A 87 19.49 -4.40 9.58
N PRO A 88 20.63 -3.77 9.17
CA PRO A 88 21.58 -4.45 8.30
C PRO A 88 22.16 -5.74 8.87
N ASP A 89 22.17 -5.90 10.20
CA ASP A 89 22.65 -7.11 10.87
C ASP A 89 21.54 -8.15 11.07
N GLY A 90 20.35 -7.94 10.49
CA GLY A 90 19.29 -8.93 10.48
C GLY A 90 18.33 -8.89 11.65
N GLN A 91 18.44 -7.91 12.53
CA GLN A 91 17.50 -7.77 13.65
C GLN A 91 16.24 -7.05 13.23
N LEU A 92 15.11 -7.42 13.83
CA LEU A 92 13.85 -6.73 13.59
C LEU A 92 13.90 -5.33 14.19
N TRP A 93 13.80 -4.30 13.33
CA TRP A 93 13.77 -2.93 13.77
C TRP A 93 12.34 -2.45 14.09
N GLY A 94 11.40 -2.82 13.26
CA GLY A 94 10.00 -2.43 13.45
C GLY A 94 9.08 -3.04 12.42
N ARG A 95 7.78 -2.73 12.57
CA ARG A 95 6.75 -3.17 11.62
C ARG A 95 6.06 -1.97 11.01
N ILE A 96 5.86 -2.03 9.70
CA ILE A 96 5.15 -0.98 8.99
C ILE A 96 3.66 -1.11 9.30
N SER A 97 3.09 -0.07 9.90
CA SER A 97 1.67 -0.02 10.19
C SER A 97 0.88 0.68 9.10
N ALA A 98 1.46 1.67 8.42
CA ALA A 98 0.83 2.36 7.31
C ALA A 98 1.87 3.07 6.46
N LEU A 99 1.56 3.28 5.18
CA LEU A 99 2.30 4.16 4.29
C LEU A 99 1.49 5.44 4.09
N GLN A 100 2.17 6.57 3.98
CA GLN A 100 1.55 7.84 3.61
C GLN A 100 1.74 8.06 2.13
N ILE A 101 0.66 8.11 1.38
CA ILE A 101 0.65 8.13 -0.08
C ILE A 101 0.06 9.44 -0.57
N ASP A 102 0.73 10.07 -1.52
CA ASP A 102 0.20 11.25 -2.20
C ASP A 102 -0.89 10.80 -3.17
N PRO A 103 -2.15 11.25 -3.00
CA PRO A 103 -3.23 10.82 -3.87
C PRO A 103 -3.10 11.31 -5.31
N ALA A 104 -2.37 12.39 -5.54
CA ALA A 104 -2.19 12.93 -6.89
C ALA A 104 -1.16 12.14 -7.71
N THR A 105 -0.12 11.62 -7.06
CA THR A 105 1.02 11.00 -7.75
C THR A 105 1.23 9.53 -7.42
N ALA A 106 0.57 9.03 -6.37
CA ALA A 106 0.80 7.71 -5.77
C ALA A 106 2.22 7.56 -5.19
N GLN A 107 2.87 8.69 -4.92
CA GLN A 107 4.20 8.72 -4.31
C GLN A 107 4.10 8.42 -2.82
N VAL A 108 5.01 7.58 -2.31
CA VAL A 108 5.11 7.28 -0.89
C VAL A 108 6.05 8.28 -0.25
N GLY A 109 5.52 9.11 0.64
CA GLY A 109 6.34 10.10 1.34
C GLY A 109 6.96 9.53 2.60
N GLN A 110 6.15 8.95 3.46
CA GLN A 110 6.57 8.45 4.76
C GLN A 110 5.91 7.12 5.07
N ALA A 111 6.53 6.36 5.94
CA ALA A 111 5.96 5.14 6.49
C ALA A 111 5.83 5.26 8.00
N GLU A 112 4.69 4.85 8.52
CA GLU A 112 4.47 4.75 9.94
C GLU A 112 4.97 3.39 10.41
N VAL A 113 5.99 3.40 11.26
CA VAL A 113 6.64 2.18 11.72
C VAL A 113 6.43 2.05 13.23
N GLN A 114 5.89 0.92 13.63
CA GLN A 114 5.81 0.57 15.03
C GLN A 114 7.09 -0.18 15.41
N VAL A 115 7.91 0.48 16.22
CA VAL A 115 9.20 -0.07 16.66
C VAL A 115 8.94 -1.16 17.68
N SER A 116 9.57 -2.32 17.52
CA SER A 116 9.23 -3.49 18.31
C SER A 116 9.80 -3.49 19.71
N LEU A 117 9.11 -4.22 20.59
CA LEU A 117 9.60 -4.68 21.87
C LEU A 117 9.43 -3.71 23.03
N PHE A 118 10.17 -3.94 24.07
CA PHE A 118 10.03 -3.24 25.33
C PHE A 118 10.12 -1.75 25.22
N GLU A 119 10.91 -1.29 24.29
CA GLU A 119 11.06 0.14 24.03
C GLU A 119 9.81 0.76 23.44
N ASP A 120 9.03 -0.02 22.74
CA ASP A 120 7.85 0.47 22.02
C ASP A 120 6.65 0.73 22.89
N LEU A 121 6.56 0.05 23.99
CA LEU A 121 5.53 0.35 24.98
C LEU A 121 5.66 1.79 25.45
N ALA A 122 6.86 2.35 25.36
CA ALA A 122 7.13 3.71 25.76
C ALA A 122 7.09 4.73 24.61
N HIS A 123 7.35 4.28 23.38
CA HIS A 123 7.59 5.21 22.26
C HIS A 123 6.54 5.15 21.15
N GLY A 124 5.74 4.09 21.07
CA GLY A 124 4.66 3.97 20.10
C GLY A 124 5.12 3.91 18.65
N CYS A 125 4.39 4.61 17.80
CA CYS A 125 4.61 4.60 16.37
C CYS A 125 5.57 5.70 15.94
N ARG A 126 6.52 5.35 15.07
CA ARG A 126 7.43 6.32 14.45
C ARG A 126 7.11 6.50 12.99
N VAL A 127 7.37 7.72 12.49
CA VAL A 127 7.22 8.06 11.08
C VAL A 127 8.61 8.18 10.49
N VAL A 128 8.85 7.47 9.39
CA VAL A 128 10.16 7.48 8.72
C VAL A 128 9.97 7.77 7.23
N GLN A 129 11.04 8.29 6.63
CA GLN A 129 11.07 8.57 5.20
C GLN A 129 11.15 7.25 4.44
N ALA A 130 10.09 6.87 3.72
CA ALA A 130 9.98 5.57 3.10
C ALA A 130 11.07 5.28 2.07
N SER A 131 11.37 6.27 1.22
CA SER A 131 12.34 6.07 0.13
C SER A 131 13.78 6.02 0.61
N THR A 132 14.09 6.64 1.76
CA THR A 132 15.45 6.73 2.28
C THR A 132 15.67 5.75 3.44
N ASP A 133 14.82 5.86 4.46
CA ASP A 133 15.05 5.13 5.70
C ASP A 133 14.74 3.63 5.58
N LEU A 134 13.68 3.29 4.84
CA LEU A 134 13.32 1.89 4.65
C LEU A 134 14.34 1.15 3.77
N ALA A 135 14.92 1.84 2.78
CA ALA A 135 15.95 1.25 1.94
C ALA A 135 17.22 0.92 2.73
N ILE A 136 17.56 1.73 3.73
CA ILE A 136 18.71 1.50 4.58
C ILE A 136 18.47 0.31 5.52
N ARG A 137 17.25 0.13 5.96
CA ARG A 137 16.89 -0.87 6.96
C ARG A 137 16.39 -2.18 6.38
N ASP A 138 16.08 -2.17 5.12
CA ASP A 138 15.61 -3.35 4.40
C ASP A 138 16.78 -4.31 4.02
#